data_c9013e6a489a66da28399b29780b6142
#
_entry.id   c9013e6a489a66da28399b29780b6142
#
_cell.length_a   1.000
_cell.length_b   1.000
_cell.length_c   1.000
_cell.angle_alpha   90.00
_cell.angle_beta   90.00
_cell.angle_gamma   90.00
#
_symmetry.space_group_name_H-M   'P 1'
#
loop_
_entity.id
_entity.type
_entity.pdbx_description
1 polymer ?
#
loop_
_entity_poly.entity_id
_entity_poly.type
_entity_poly.pdbx_seq_one_letter_code
_entity_poly.pdbx_strand_id
1 'polypeptide(L)'
;MANRRTHRKVGRVAGAVYAAHRAKNQKVGHFITESIGGVIGGEVGALAADWLEPAVSSWHRGTAHSCAAGGVVLSLGDALSQAETYCRTQAGRKAAQRSALEMVHHPTLPNVFVPAPGSVLTNLWLLACELFWRALAGFANGLAAGYISHLVLDAGTPRSIPLLTNGF
;
A
#
# COMPACT_ATOMS: atom_id res chain seq x y z
N MET A 1 23.05 10.88 10.54
CA MET A 1 21.93 10.71 9.60
C MET A 1 21.72 9.24 9.35
N ALA A 2 20.50 8.75 9.44
CA ALA A 2 20.22 7.43 8.92
C ALA A 2 20.45 7.47 7.40
N ASN A 3 21.11 6.46 6.87
CA ASN A 3 21.46 6.39 5.46
C ASN A 3 20.17 6.06 4.67
N ARG A 4 20.04 6.56 3.44
CA ARG A 4 18.93 6.28 2.53
C ARG A 4 18.57 4.79 2.42
N ARG A 5 19.59 3.91 2.50
CA ARG A 5 19.37 2.46 2.54
C ARG A 5 18.63 2.00 3.80
N THR A 6 18.89 2.64 4.93
CA THR A 6 18.22 2.35 6.21
C THR A 6 16.76 2.77 6.15
N HIS A 7 16.46 4.00 5.67
CA HIS A 7 15.09 4.47 5.49
C HIS A 7 14.29 3.52 4.60
N ARG A 8 14.84 3.09 3.45
CA ARG A 8 14.21 2.12 2.56
C ARG A 8 13.90 0.79 3.25
N LYS A 9 14.87 0.22 3.98
CA LYS A 9 14.69 -1.07 4.66
C LYS A 9 13.62 -0.98 5.75
N VAL A 10 13.69 0.03 6.60
CA VAL A 10 12.73 0.22 7.69
C VAL A 10 11.34 0.55 7.13
N GLY A 11 11.26 1.39 6.10
CA GLY A 11 10.01 1.70 5.43
C GLY A 11 9.33 0.47 4.81
N ARG A 12 10.09 -0.41 4.14
CA ARG A 12 9.58 -1.69 3.63
C ARG A 12 8.98 -2.56 4.74
N VAL A 13 9.71 -2.69 5.85
CA VAL A 13 9.24 -3.49 7.00
C VAL A 13 8.00 -2.86 7.63
N ALA A 14 8.03 -1.55 7.90
CA ALA A 14 6.90 -0.84 8.48
C ALA A 14 5.66 -0.94 7.59
N GLY A 15 5.82 -0.74 6.28
CA GLY A 15 4.75 -0.86 5.30
C GLY A 15 4.19 -2.28 5.21
N ALA A 16 5.06 -3.30 5.19
CA ALA A 16 4.64 -4.70 5.20
C ALA A 16 3.84 -5.06 6.45
N VAL A 17 4.36 -4.71 7.63
CA VAL A 17 3.72 -5.03 8.92
C VAL A 17 2.38 -4.32 9.05
N TYR A 18 2.29 -3.05 8.67
CA TYR A 18 1.04 -2.32 8.76
C TYR A 18 -0.01 -2.85 7.76
N ALA A 19 0.37 -3.10 6.50
CA ALA A 19 -0.53 -3.69 5.51
C ALA A 19 -0.98 -5.11 5.92
N ALA A 20 -0.08 -5.95 6.44
CA ALA A 20 -0.40 -7.26 6.98
C ALA A 20 -1.39 -7.18 8.16
N HIS A 21 -1.18 -6.23 9.08
CA HIS A 21 -2.11 -5.99 10.19
C HIS A 21 -3.50 -5.62 9.69
N ARG A 22 -3.59 -4.73 8.69
CA ARG A 22 -4.86 -4.33 8.07
C ARG A 22 -5.52 -5.46 7.29
N ALA A 23 -4.75 -6.39 6.75
CA ALA A 23 -5.22 -7.54 5.98
C ALA A 23 -5.40 -8.83 6.79
N LYS A 24 -5.17 -8.84 8.10
CA LYS A 24 -5.13 -10.05 8.95
C LYS A 24 -6.35 -10.96 8.86
N ASN A 25 -7.51 -10.40 8.54
CA ASN A 25 -8.78 -11.15 8.43
C ASN A 25 -9.13 -11.50 6.97
N GLN A 26 -8.23 -11.24 6.02
CA GLN A 26 -8.43 -11.56 4.60
C GLN A 26 -8.01 -13.01 4.29
N LYS A 27 -8.45 -13.52 3.13
CA LYS A 27 -7.95 -14.81 2.62
C LYS A 27 -6.43 -14.75 2.45
N VAL A 28 -5.74 -15.88 2.62
CA VAL A 28 -4.26 -15.97 2.58
C VAL A 28 -3.66 -15.30 1.35
N GLY A 29 -4.19 -15.55 0.15
CA GLY A 29 -3.70 -14.93 -1.09
C GLY A 29 -3.85 -13.40 -1.08
N HIS A 30 -4.96 -12.88 -0.55
CA HIS A 30 -5.19 -11.43 -0.41
C HIS A 30 -4.25 -10.82 0.64
N PHE A 31 -4.09 -11.49 1.77
CA PHE A 31 -3.15 -11.08 2.82
C PHE A 31 -1.72 -10.94 2.27
N ILE A 32 -1.24 -11.94 1.53
CA ILE A 32 0.09 -11.91 0.92
C ILE A 32 0.20 -10.76 -0.09
N THR A 33 -0.80 -10.60 -0.97
CA THR A 33 -0.78 -9.57 -2.01
C THR A 33 -0.80 -8.15 -1.42
N GLU A 34 -1.64 -7.91 -0.40
CA GLU A 34 -1.69 -6.63 0.30
C GLU A 34 -0.38 -6.36 1.07
N SER A 35 0.23 -7.40 1.67
CA SER A 35 1.53 -7.25 2.33
C SER A 35 2.66 -6.88 1.35
N ILE A 36 2.67 -7.47 0.16
CA ILE A 36 3.61 -7.11 -0.92
C ILE A 36 3.39 -5.65 -1.35
N GLY A 37 2.13 -5.25 -1.56
CA GLY A 37 1.78 -3.85 -1.83
C GLY A 37 2.30 -2.92 -0.73
N GLY A 38 2.15 -3.33 0.53
CA GLY A 38 2.66 -2.63 1.70
C GLY A 38 4.18 -2.44 1.72
N VAL A 39 4.95 -3.45 1.28
CA VAL A 39 6.41 -3.33 1.13
C VAL A 39 6.76 -2.21 0.14
N ILE A 40 6.11 -2.20 -1.02
CA ILE A 40 6.37 -1.22 -2.08
C ILE A 40 5.94 0.18 -1.62
N GLY A 41 4.74 0.31 -1.07
CA GLY A 41 4.24 1.57 -0.52
C GLY A 41 5.12 2.11 0.61
N GLY A 42 5.59 1.22 1.50
CA GLY A 42 6.49 1.57 2.59
C GLY A 42 7.84 2.08 2.12
N GLU A 43 8.40 1.52 1.06
CA GLU A 43 9.62 2.04 0.44
C GLU A 43 9.40 3.43 -0.16
N VAL A 44 8.34 3.60 -0.93
CA VAL A 44 7.98 4.89 -1.55
C VAL A 44 7.73 5.95 -0.48
N GLY A 45 6.93 5.64 0.54
CA GLY A 45 6.66 6.54 1.65
C GLY A 45 7.91 6.96 2.42
N ALA A 46 8.80 6.00 2.70
CA ALA A 46 10.05 6.27 3.39
C ALA A 46 11.03 7.16 2.59
N LEU A 47 10.87 7.26 1.29
CA LEU A 47 11.68 8.14 0.44
C LEU A 47 10.98 9.46 0.11
N ALA A 48 9.69 9.56 0.37
CA ALA A 48 8.89 10.72 -0.04
C ALA A 48 9.41 12.03 0.58
N ALA A 49 9.81 12.04 1.85
CA ALA A 49 10.37 13.22 2.49
C ALA A 49 11.66 13.69 1.79
N ASP A 50 12.57 12.76 1.48
CA ASP A 50 13.83 13.06 0.77
C ASP A 50 13.58 13.53 -0.68
N TRP A 51 12.52 13.06 -1.33
CA TRP A 51 12.16 13.51 -2.68
C TRP A 51 11.55 14.89 -2.69
N LEU A 52 10.76 15.23 -1.67
CA LEU A 52 10.14 16.54 -1.52
C LEU A 52 11.16 17.60 -1.07
N GLU A 53 12.12 17.21 -0.24
CA GLU A 53 13.19 18.07 0.25
C GLU A 53 14.56 17.41 0.05
N PRO A 54 15.14 17.44 -1.17
CA PRO A 54 16.45 16.83 -1.44
C PRO A 54 17.55 17.46 -0.58
N ALA A 55 18.51 16.64 -0.14
CA ALA A 55 19.63 17.07 0.72
C ALA A 55 20.71 17.89 -0.03
N VAL A 56 20.25 18.86 -0.84
CA VAL A 56 21.13 19.76 -1.65
C VAL A 56 21.29 21.15 -1.05
N SER A 57 20.59 21.44 0.04
CA SER A 57 20.61 22.74 0.72
C SER A 57 20.71 22.61 2.24
N SER A 58 21.09 23.71 2.91
CA SER A 58 21.08 23.82 4.38
C SER A 58 19.68 23.71 4.98
N TRP A 59 18.64 23.94 4.18
CA TRP A 59 17.22 23.86 4.54
C TRP A 59 16.62 22.45 4.40
N HIS A 60 17.41 21.49 4.02
CA HIS A 60 17.01 20.07 4.08
C HIS A 60 16.53 19.75 5.49
N ARG A 61 15.39 19.09 5.63
CA ARG A 61 14.60 18.87 6.85
C ARG A 61 13.78 20.07 7.30
N GLY A 62 13.33 20.90 6.38
CA GLY A 62 12.33 21.92 6.63
C GLY A 62 10.94 21.30 6.79
N THR A 63 10.10 21.48 5.78
CA THR A 63 8.67 21.15 5.86
C THR A 63 8.38 19.66 5.82
N ALA A 64 8.92 18.92 4.86
CA ALA A 64 8.59 17.52 4.64
C ALA A 64 9.19 16.58 5.71
N HIS A 65 10.22 17.02 6.42
CA HIS A 65 10.81 16.30 7.56
C HIS A 65 10.31 16.79 8.92
N SER A 66 9.23 17.57 8.98
CA SER A 66 8.71 18.14 10.23
C SER A 66 7.68 17.22 10.91
N CYS A 67 7.49 17.40 12.21
CA CYS A 67 6.36 16.80 12.93
C CYS A 67 5.01 17.24 12.35
N ALA A 68 4.90 18.47 11.82
CA ALA A 68 3.69 18.96 11.18
C ALA A 68 3.35 18.14 9.91
N ALA A 69 4.35 17.82 9.08
CA ALA A 69 4.15 16.95 7.91
C ALA A 69 3.72 15.53 8.32
N GLY A 70 4.31 14.98 9.39
CA GLY A 70 3.86 13.73 9.99
C GLY A 70 2.41 13.79 10.46
N GLY A 71 2.02 14.90 11.10
CA GLY A 71 0.63 15.16 11.53
C GLY A 71 -0.34 15.22 10.34
N VAL A 72 0.04 15.86 9.22
CA VAL A 72 -0.75 15.87 7.98
C VAL A 72 -0.94 14.46 7.45
N VAL A 73 0.11 13.64 7.38
CA VAL A 73 0.00 12.24 6.92
C VAL A 73 -0.92 11.42 7.82
N LEU A 74 -0.88 11.64 9.14
CA LEU A 74 -1.80 10.98 10.08
C LEU A 74 -3.24 11.48 9.91
N SER A 75 -3.45 12.77 9.67
CA SER A 75 -4.78 13.34 9.42
C SER A 75 -5.41 12.87 8.10
N LEU A 76 -4.60 12.42 7.13
CA LEU A 76 -5.06 11.76 5.92
C LEU A 76 -5.47 10.28 6.15
N GLY A 77 -5.43 9.79 7.39
CA GLY A 77 -5.77 8.41 7.72
C GLY A 77 -7.14 7.97 7.21
N ASP A 78 -8.14 8.85 7.29
CA ASP A 78 -9.48 8.57 6.75
C ASP A 78 -9.46 8.45 5.23
N ALA A 79 -8.76 9.33 4.52
CA ALA A 79 -8.63 9.27 3.07
C ALA A 79 -7.90 8.00 2.62
N LEU A 80 -6.85 7.59 3.33
CA LEU A 80 -6.13 6.34 3.05
C LEU A 80 -7.00 5.11 3.35
N SER A 81 -7.80 5.15 4.42
CA SER A 81 -8.76 4.09 4.73
C SER A 81 -9.87 4.00 3.68
N GLN A 82 -10.33 5.13 3.15
CA GLN A 82 -11.28 5.16 2.02
C GLN A 82 -10.65 4.58 0.76
N ALA A 83 -9.42 4.96 0.43
CA ALA A 83 -8.67 4.40 -0.71
C ALA A 83 -8.49 2.88 -0.58
N GLU A 84 -8.11 2.39 0.60
CA GLU A 84 -8.03 0.95 0.89
C GLU A 84 -9.37 0.26 0.65
N THR A 85 -10.46 0.80 1.21
CA THR A 85 -11.82 0.27 1.08
C THR A 85 -12.26 0.25 -0.38
N TYR A 86 -12.01 1.33 -1.11
CA TYR A 86 -12.28 1.40 -2.55
C TYR A 86 -11.53 0.31 -3.31
N CYS A 87 -10.22 0.18 -3.10
CA CYS A 87 -9.41 -0.84 -3.76
C CYS A 87 -9.91 -2.26 -3.44
N ARG A 88 -10.23 -2.55 -2.19
CA ARG A 88 -10.81 -3.85 -1.80
C ARG A 88 -12.17 -4.10 -2.44
N THR A 89 -12.99 -3.07 -2.58
CA THR A 89 -14.29 -3.15 -3.27
C THR A 89 -14.10 -3.49 -4.75
N GLN A 90 -13.15 -2.83 -5.44
CA GLN A 90 -12.84 -3.15 -6.84
C GLN A 90 -12.31 -4.59 -6.99
N ALA A 91 -11.43 -5.03 -6.08
CA ALA A 91 -10.95 -6.41 -6.05
C ALA A 91 -12.12 -7.40 -5.90
N GLY A 92 -13.04 -7.13 -4.97
CA GLY A 92 -14.24 -7.96 -4.76
C GLY A 92 -15.14 -8.04 -5.98
N ARG A 93 -15.31 -6.92 -6.71
CA ARG A 93 -16.06 -6.91 -7.98
C ARG A 93 -15.40 -7.81 -9.03
N LYS A 94 -14.06 -7.81 -9.13
CA LYS A 94 -13.34 -8.68 -10.07
C LYS A 94 -13.44 -10.16 -9.68
N ALA A 95 -13.36 -10.47 -8.39
CA ALA A 95 -13.58 -11.81 -7.88
C ALA A 95 -15.01 -12.31 -8.18
N ALA A 96 -16.03 -11.49 -7.97
CA ALA A 96 -17.43 -11.83 -8.29
C ALA A 96 -17.65 -12.07 -9.78
N GLN A 97 -17.05 -11.21 -10.65
CA GLN A 97 -17.10 -11.39 -12.10
C GLN A 97 -16.47 -12.73 -12.51
N ARG A 98 -15.33 -13.11 -11.89
CA ARG A 98 -14.67 -14.38 -12.14
C ARG A 98 -15.54 -15.56 -11.74
N SER A 99 -16.12 -15.53 -10.54
CA SER A 99 -17.01 -16.60 -10.07
C SER A 99 -18.26 -16.75 -10.95
N ALA A 100 -18.78 -15.67 -11.51
CA ALA A 100 -19.91 -15.72 -12.43
C ALA A 100 -19.57 -16.41 -13.76
N LEU A 101 -18.31 -16.33 -14.22
CA LEU A 101 -17.84 -17.01 -15.44
C LEU A 101 -17.62 -18.52 -15.25
N GLU A 102 -17.38 -18.95 -14.02
CA GLU A 102 -17.15 -20.36 -13.68
C GLU A 102 -18.45 -21.20 -13.66
N MET A 103 -19.62 -20.56 -13.71
CA MET A 103 -20.94 -21.16 -13.47
C MET A 103 -21.78 -21.26 -14.75
N VAL A 104 -21.24 -21.87 -15.81
CA VAL A 104 -22.04 -22.12 -17.02
C VAL A 104 -22.57 -23.55 -16.99
N HIS A 105 -23.89 -23.70 -17.16
CA HIS A 105 -24.58 -24.99 -17.21
C HIS A 105 -24.11 -25.77 -18.45
N HIS A 106 -23.73 -27.03 -18.27
CA HIS A 106 -23.40 -27.87 -19.42
C HIS A 106 -24.64 -28.11 -20.30
N PRO A 107 -24.61 -27.84 -21.62
CA PRO A 107 -25.79 -27.84 -22.45
C PRO A 107 -26.52 -29.20 -22.55
N THR A 108 -25.81 -30.28 -22.25
CA THR A 108 -26.36 -31.65 -22.39
C THR A 108 -26.44 -32.45 -21.10
N LEU A 109 -25.84 -31.96 -20.02
CA LEU A 109 -25.80 -32.67 -18.72
C LEU A 109 -26.39 -31.75 -17.65
N PRO A 110 -27.64 -31.97 -17.23
CA PRO A 110 -28.25 -31.22 -16.14
C PRO A 110 -27.45 -31.47 -14.86
N ASN A 111 -27.12 -30.41 -14.12
CA ASN A 111 -26.30 -30.38 -12.91
C ASN A 111 -24.78 -30.46 -13.09
N VAL A 112 -24.24 -30.39 -14.31
CA VAL A 112 -22.80 -30.25 -14.58
C VAL A 112 -22.48 -28.83 -14.98
N PHE A 113 -21.58 -28.19 -14.24
CA PHE A 113 -21.04 -26.85 -14.55
C PHE A 113 -19.68 -27.02 -15.21
N VAL A 114 -19.47 -26.38 -16.33
CA VAL A 114 -18.19 -26.36 -17.06
C VAL A 114 -17.73 -24.94 -17.30
N PRO A 115 -16.40 -24.69 -17.34
CA PRO A 115 -15.90 -23.38 -17.75
C PRO A 115 -16.38 -23.05 -19.16
N ALA A 116 -16.92 -21.84 -19.36
CA ALA A 116 -17.32 -21.37 -20.69
C ALA A 116 -16.11 -21.37 -21.64
N PRO A 117 -16.28 -21.75 -22.92
CA PRO A 117 -15.22 -21.66 -23.92
C PRO A 117 -14.68 -20.21 -23.98
N GLY A 118 -13.35 -20.03 -23.89
CA GLY A 118 -12.70 -18.72 -23.83
C GLY A 118 -12.61 -18.11 -22.43
N SER A 119 -13.17 -18.74 -21.39
CA SER A 119 -13.16 -18.22 -20.01
C SER A 119 -11.79 -18.22 -19.34
N VAL A 120 -10.85 -19.06 -19.77
CA VAL A 120 -9.53 -19.18 -19.11
C VAL A 120 -8.76 -17.87 -19.16
N LEU A 121 -8.63 -17.27 -20.34
CA LEU A 121 -7.92 -15.99 -20.49
C LEU A 121 -8.62 -14.86 -19.76
N THR A 122 -9.95 -14.81 -19.84
CA THR A 122 -10.76 -13.83 -19.11
C THR A 122 -10.65 -14.04 -17.60
N ASN A 123 -10.65 -15.27 -17.11
CA ASN A 123 -10.45 -15.58 -15.70
C ASN A 123 -9.07 -15.17 -15.20
N LEU A 124 -8.01 -15.42 -15.98
CA LEU A 124 -6.65 -14.98 -15.65
C LEU A 124 -6.55 -13.45 -15.61
N TRP A 125 -7.18 -12.76 -16.55
CA TRP A 125 -7.23 -11.30 -16.56
C TRP A 125 -7.97 -10.74 -15.34
N LEU A 126 -9.13 -11.28 -15.00
CA LEU A 126 -9.89 -10.86 -13.82
C LEU A 126 -9.13 -11.14 -12.52
N LEU A 127 -8.43 -12.26 -12.44
CA LEU A 127 -7.54 -12.58 -11.32
C LEU A 127 -6.40 -11.55 -11.21
N ALA A 128 -5.74 -11.22 -12.30
CA ALA A 128 -4.68 -10.21 -12.33
C ALA A 128 -5.21 -8.85 -11.85
N CYS A 129 -6.39 -8.43 -12.33
CA CYS A 129 -7.04 -7.21 -11.89
C CYS A 129 -7.41 -7.24 -10.39
N GLU A 130 -7.92 -8.37 -9.89
CA GLU A 130 -8.21 -8.56 -8.46
C GLU A 130 -6.94 -8.37 -7.62
N LEU A 131 -5.86 -9.07 -7.96
CA LEU A 131 -4.59 -8.99 -7.25
C LEU A 131 -3.96 -7.59 -7.34
N PHE A 132 -4.08 -6.92 -8.49
CA PHE A 132 -3.64 -5.54 -8.65
C PHE A 132 -4.35 -4.59 -7.67
N TRP A 133 -5.67 -4.65 -7.58
CA TRP A 133 -6.43 -3.83 -6.64
C TRP A 133 -6.10 -4.17 -5.18
N ARG A 134 -5.83 -5.42 -4.87
CA ARG A 134 -5.35 -5.83 -3.54
C ARG A 134 -3.96 -5.25 -3.24
N ALA A 135 -3.05 -5.31 -4.18
CA ALA A 135 -1.72 -4.69 -4.02
C ALA A 135 -1.82 -3.17 -3.81
N LEU A 136 -2.73 -2.49 -4.52
CA LEU A 136 -2.97 -1.05 -4.31
C LEU A 136 -3.53 -0.73 -2.91
N ALA A 137 -4.42 -1.59 -2.37
CA ALA A 137 -4.89 -1.42 -1.00
C ALA A 137 -3.74 -1.49 0.00
N GLY A 138 -2.86 -2.49 -0.15
CA GLY A 138 -1.66 -2.61 0.67
C GLY A 138 -0.67 -1.46 0.47
N PHE A 139 -0.50 -0.99 -0.77
CA PHE A 139 0.36 0.15 -1.10
C PHE A 139 -0.07 1.43 -0.37
N ALA A 140 -1.36 1.75 -0.37
CA ALA A 140 -1.89 2.93 0.33
C ALA A 140 -1.56 2.87 1.83
N ASN A 141 -1.74 1.71 2.46
CA ASN A 141 -1.38 1.50 3.85
C ASN A 141 0.13 1.62 4.09
N GLY A 142 0.93 1.02 3.20
CA GLY A 142 2.38 1.05 3.29
C GLY A 142 2.95 2.46 3.16
N LEU A 143 2.36 3.29 2.29
CA LEU A 143 2.82 4.65 2.02
C LEU A 143 2.87 5.50 3.30
N ALA A 144 1.79 5.51 4.07
CA ALA A 144 1.73 6.24 5.33
C ALA A 144 2.72 5.70 6.37
N ALA A 145 2.75 4.37 6.56
CA ALA A 145 3.64 3.73 7.51
C ALA A 145 5.13 3.98 7.16
N GLY A 146 5.47 3.95 5.86
CA GLY A 146 6.81 4.26 5.37
C GLY A 146 7.23 5.70 5.66
N TYR A 147 6.34 6.67 5.38
CA TYR A 147 6.62 8.08 5.65
C TYR A 147 6.85 8.33 7.15
N ILE A 148 5.97 7.84 8.00
CA ILE A 148 6.12 7.97 9.46
C ILE A 148 7.40 7.29 9.95
N SER A 149 7.74 6.11 9.42
CA SER A 149 8.97 5.42 9.78
C SER A 149 10.25 6.22 9.43
N HIS A 150 10.22 6.98 8.32
CA HIS A 150 11.29 7.91 7.95
C HIS A 150 11.46 8.99 9.02
N LEU A 151 10.38 9.67 9.40
CA LEU A 151 10.42 10.71 10.44
C LEU A 151 10.90 10.18 11.79
N VAL A 152 10.45 8.99 12.20
CA VAL A 152 10.89 8.35 13.45
C VAL A 152 12.40 8.09 13.45
N LEU A 153 12.96 7.60 12.33
CA LEU A 153 14.40 7.39 12.21
C LEU A 153 15.18 8.71 12.28
N ASP A 154 14.65 9.76 11.67
CA ASP A 154 15.30 11.07 11.69
C ASP A 154 15.19 11.76 13.05
N ALA A 155 14.12 11.55 13.79
CA ALA A 155 13.97 12.03 15.15
C ALA A 155 15.07 11.52 16.10
N GLY A 156 15.56 10.29 15.87
CA GLY A 156 16.66 9.67 16.61
C GLY A 156 18.05 10.16 16.21
N THR A 157 18.19 11.13 15.28
CA THR A 157 19.50 11.65 14.86
C THR A 157 19.86 12.94 15.59
N PRO A 158 21.18 13.32 15.68
CA PRO A 158 21.63 14.52 16.41
C PRO A 158 20.99 15.84 15.95
N ARG A 159 20.55 15.91 14.69
CA ARG A 159 19.84 17.10 14.16
C ARG A 159 18.34 17.08 14.41
N SER A 160 17.78 15.89 14.80
CA SER A 160 16.36 15.68 15.04
C SER A 160 15.45 16.18 13.89
N ILE A 161 14.15 16.20 14.10
CA ILE A 161 13.16 16.76 13.18
C ILE A 161 12.57 18.04 13.78
N PRO A 162 12.31 19.09 12.99
CA PRO A 162 11.67 20.29 13.52
C PRO A 162 10.19 20.03 13.84
N LEU A 163 9.65 20.76 14.84
CA LEU A 163 8.23 20.69 15.19
C LEU A 163 7.33 21.18 14.05
N LEU A 164 7.70 22.31 13.46
CA LEU A 164 6.98 22.93 12.34
C LEU A 164 7.89 22.96 11.11
N THR A 165 8.70 23.98 10.99
CA THR A 165 9.67 24.17 9.91
C THR A 165 10.93 24.81 10.45
N ASN A 166 12.06 24.71 9.75
CA ASN A 166 13.32 25.37 10.15
C ASN A 166 13.35 26.88 9.86
N GLY A 167 12.21 27.50 9.64
CA GLY A 167 12.09 28.92 9.28
C GLY A 167 11.69 29.85 10.43
N PHE A 168 11.73 29.37 11.69
CA PHE A 168 11.41 30.18 12.87
C PHE A 168 12.48 29.98 13.93
#